data_55e88adcb6f4b520560f92ac4bad9177
#
_entry.id   55e88adcb6f4b520560f92ac4bad9177
#
_cell.length_a   1.000
_cell.length_b   1.000
_cell.length_c   1.000
_cell.angle_alpha   90.00
_cell.angle_beta   90.00
_cell.angle_gamma   90.00
#
_symmetry.space_group_name_H-M   'P 1'
#
loop_
_entity.id
_entity.type
_entity.pdbx_description
1 polymer ?
#
loop_
_entity_poly.entity_id
_entity_poly.type
_entity_poly.pdbx_seq_one_letter_code
_entity_poly.pdbx_strand_id
1 'polypeptide(L)'
;MKRAKNLNGFSIIHDYVTPDQEKKLLKKINESEWVVDYQRRLQYYNYRNELFEPYDLIPIPNKIPKYLDQLINQMILDKIIDQKPDQIIVNEYKPGEGLKPHFDRKDYYQNVIIGLSLGSGTIMEFYKNKPIPEKKKIYIPPRSLYIIKDDARYIWKHGIPPRKYDEINGKKIPRETRISITFRNVIKEKVKHDNIVYPKRSPN
;
A
#
# COMPACT_ATOMS: atom_id res chain seq x y z
N MET A 1 -4.88 11.01 -16.89
CA MET A 1 -4.03 9.91 -16.32
C MET A 1 -2.70 9.86 -17.08
N LYS A 2 -1.58 10.30 -16.48
CA LYS A 2 -0.26 10.11 -17.10
C LYS A 2 0.18 8.67 -16.84
N ARG A 3 0.25 7.83 -17.87
CA ARG A 3 0.88 6.50 -17.77
C ARG A 3 2.34 6.71 -17.45
N ALA A 4 2.83 6.07 -16.36
CA ALA A 4 4.28 5.99 -16.14
C ALA A 4 4.89 5.34 -17.39
N LYS A 5 5.81 6.05 -18.06
CA LYS A 5 6.42 5.56 -19.30
C LYS A 5 6.97 4.16 -19.04
N ASN A 6 6.36 3.14 -19.67
CA ASN A 6 6.87 1.79 -19.89
C ASN A 6 6.69 0.70 -18.79
N LEU A 7 5.68 0.74 -17.93
CA LEU A 7 5.31 -0.43 -17.13
C LEU A 7 3.82 -0.75 -17.35
N ASN A 8 3.55 -1.82 -18.09
CA ASN A 8 2.18 -2.27 -18.34
C ASN A 8 1.51 -2.64 -17.00
N GLY A 9 0.27 -2.17 -16.81
CA GLY A 9 -0.49 -2.39 -15.58
C GLY A 9 -0.14 -1.45 -14.41
N PHE A 10 0.79 -0.48 -14.61
CA PHE A 10 1.03 0.58 -13.62
C PHE A 10 0.49 1.92 -14.11
N SER A 11 -0.20 2.62 -13.22
CA SER A 11 -0.63 4.00 -13.48
C SER A 11 -0.60 4.82 -12.20
N ILE A 12 -0.51 6.14 -12.36
CA ILE A 12 -0.48 7.10 -11.25
C ILE A 12 -1.37 8.30 -11.57
N ILE A 13 -2.12 8.73 -10.57
CA ILE A 13 -2.94 9.95 -10.59
C ILE A 13 -2.30 10.89 -9.58
N HIS A 14 -1.71 11.97 -10.07
CA HIS A 14 -1.08 12.99 -9.23
C HIS A 14 -2.14 13.85 -8.56
N ASP A 15 -1.82 14.33 -7.35
CA ASP A 15 -2.68 15.21 -6.55
C ASP A 15 -4.15 14.72 -6.46
N TYR A 16 -4.31 13.40 -6.26
CA TYR A 16 -5.63 12.77 -6.13
C TYR A 16 -6.40 13.30 -4.92
N VAL A 17 -5.68 13.67 -3.87
CA VAL A 17 -6.23 14.39 -2.73
C VAL A 17 -5.60 15.79 -2.65
N THR A 18 -6.38 16.78 -2.24
CA THR A 18 -5.87 18.14 -2.01
C THR A 18 -4.98 18.19 -0.77
N PRO A 19 -4.15 19.25 -0.59
CA PRO A 19 -3.38 19.43 0.64
C PRO A 19 -4.23 19.42 1.91
N ASP A 20 -5.43 20.01 1.88
CA ASP A 20 -6.34 20.02 3.02
C ASP A 20 -6.93 18.63 3.31
N GLN A 21 -7.25 17.87 2.27
CA GLN A 21 -7.68 16.48 2.43
C GLN A 21 -6.55 15.61 2.98
N GLU A 22 -5.32 15.76 2.49
CA GLU A 22 -4.14 15.08 3.02
C GLU A 22 -3.96 15.37 4.51
N LYS A 23 -3.99 16.64 4.91
CA LYS A 23 -3.87 17.06 6.32
C LYS A 23 -4.94 16.40 7.20
N LYS A 24 -6.20 16.37 6.74
CA LYS A 24 -7.30 15.71 7.45
C LYS A 24 -7.11 14.19 7.56
N LEU A 25 -6.68 13.54 6.48
CA LEU A 25 -6.40 12.11 6.46
C LEU A 25 -5.26 11.75 7.42
N LEU A 26 -4.13 12.46 7.35
CA LEU A 26 -2.98 12.25 8.24
C LEU A 26 -3.36 12.44 9.71
N LYS A 27 -4.18 13.44 10.03
CA LYS A 27 -4.70 13.64 11.40
C LYS A 27 -5.50 12.41 11.84
N LYS A 28 -6.49 11.97 11.06
CA LYS A 28 -7.36 10.82 11.39
C LYS A 28 -6.58 9.51 11.50
N ILE A 29 -5.61 9.28 10.63
CA ILE A 29 -4.71 8.13 10.68
C ILE A 29 -3.91 8.14 11.98
N ASN A 30 -3.36 9.29 12.39
CA ASN A 30 -2.56 9.39 13.61
C ASN A 30 -3.40 9.30 14.91
N GLU A 31 -4.70 9.61 14.85
CA GLU A 31 -5.65 9.40 15.96
C GLU A 31 -6.06 7.93 16.10
N SER A 32 -5.81 7.09 15.11
CA SER A 32 -6.17 5.66 15.12
C SER A 32 -5.06 4.82 15.73
N GLU A 33 -5.41 3.65 16.26
CA GLU A 33 -4.45 2.73 16.88
C GLU A 33 -3.44 2.18 15.87
N TRP A 34 -2.17 2.17 16.26
CA TRP A 34 -1.07 1.61 15.50
C TRP A 34 -0.57 0.31 16.11
N VAL A 35 -0.26 -0.65 15.26
CA VAL A 35 0.49 -1.85 15.64
C VAL A 35 1.89 -1.78 15.06
N VAL A 36 2.87 -2.38 15.73
CA VAL A 36 4.25 -2.47 15.23
C VAL A 36 4.45 -3.86 14.65
N ASP A 37 4.51 -3.94 13.33
CA ASP A 37 4.83 -5.15 12.59
C ASP A 37 5.92 -4.85 11.55
N TYR A 38 6.77 -5.82 11.21
CA TYR A 38 7.83 -5.62 10.21
C TYR A 38 8.75 -4.43 10.48
N GLN A 39 9.00 -4.10 11.75
CA GLN A 39 9.83 -2.98 12.22
C GLN A 39 9.28 -1.58 11.87
N ARG A 40 7.99 -1.44 11.58
CA ARG A 40 7.31 -0.17 11.32
C ARG A 40 5.91 -0.16 11.88
N ARG A 41 5.28 1.02 11.93
CA ARG A 41 3.89 1.14 12.39
C ARG A 41 2.92 0.85 11.24
N LEU A 42 1.86 0.08 11.54
CA LEU A 42 0.80 -0.27 10.60
C LEU A 42 -0.57 -0.17 11.25
N GLN A 43 -1.58 -0.01 10.39
CA GLN A 43 -2.98 -0.21 10.77
C GLN A 43 -3.59 -1.20 9.78
N TYR A 44 -4.38 -2.14 10.29
CA TYR A 44 -5.07 -3.15 9.49
C TYR A 44 -6.56 -2.99 9.64
N TYR A 45 -7.29 -3.11 8.55
CA TYR A 45 -8.75 -3.05 8.53
C TYR A 45 -9.34 -4.23 7.80
N ASN A 46 -10.33 -4.87 8.40
CA ASN A 46 -11.05 -6.10 8.04
C ASN A 46 -10.18 -7.36 7.99
N TYR A 47 -8.97 -7.29 7.45
CA TYR A 47 -8.07 -8.45 7.32
C TYR A 47 -6.64 -8.08 7.66
N ARG A 48 -5.92 -9.03 8.27
CA ARG A 48 -4.50 -8.95 8.58
C ARG A 48 -3.76 -10.14 7.98
N ASN A 49 -2.57 -9.90 7.44
CA ASN A 49 -1.65 -10.95 7.05
C ASN A 49 -0.92 -11.46 8.28
N GLU A 50 -0.83 -12.78 8.47
CA GLU A 50 0.03 -13.35 9.49
C GLU A 50 1.50 -13.15 9.16
N LEU A 51 2.32 -12.95 10.21
CA LEU A 51 3.76 -12.72 10.08
C LEU A 51 4.56 -14.01 9.97
N PHE A 52 3.97 -15.12 10.40
CA PHE A 52 4.59 -16.43 10.47
C PHE A 52 3.82 -17.43 9.61
N GLU A 53 4.49 -18.53 9.22
CA GLU A 53 3.80 -19.59 8.51
C GLU A 53 2.58 -20.10 9.30
N PRO A 54 1.50 -20.38 8.59
CA PRO A 54 1.35 -20.47 7.13
C PRO A 54 1.15 -19.14 6.39
N TYR A 55 1.38 -17.98 7.00
CA TYR A 55 1.22 -16.62 6.41
C TYR A 55 -0.21 -16.36 5.92
N ASP A 56 -1.19 -16.90 6.59
CA ASP A 56 -2.59 -16.80 6.21
C ASP A 56 -3.10 -15.36 6.26
N LEU A 57 -4.17 -15.11 5.52
CA LEU A 57 -4.96 -13.90 5.61
C LEU A 57 -6.15 -14.17 6.52
N ILE A 58 -6.22 -13.44 7.62
CA ILE A 58 -7.21 -13.66 8.67
C ILE A 58 -8.13 -12.45 8.83
N PRO A 59 -9.44 -12.68 9.00
CA PRO A 59 -10.36 -11.60 9.34
C PRO A 59 -10.08 -11.06 10.74
N ILE A 60 -10.21 -9.74 10.91
CA ILE A 60 -10.05 -9.04 12.19
C ILE A 60 -11.27 -8.16 12.48
N PRO A 61 -11.52 -7.82 13.77
CA PRO A 61 -12.69 -7.01 14.15
C PRO A 61 -12.59 -5.55 13.69
N ASN A 62 -11.40 -5.01 13.44
CA ASN A 62 -11.20 -3.63 13.01
C ASN A 62 -11.83 -3.36 11.67
N LYS A 63 -12.93 -2.60 11.66
CA LYS A 63 -13.66 -2.23 10.44
C LYS A 63 -13.06 -0.99 9.80
N ILE A 64 -13.29 -0.85 8.51
CA ILE A 64 -12.88 0.34 7.74
C ILE A 64 -13.55 1.58 8.34
N PRO A 65 -12.79 2.58 8.82
CA PRO A 65 -13.35 3.77 9.43
C PRO A 65 -13.97 4.71 8.38
N LYS A 66 -14.93 5.51 8.81
CA LYS A 66 -15.71 6.40 7.94
C LYS A 66 -14.87 7.28 7.02
N TYR A 67 -13.73 7.79 7.48
CA TYR A 67 -12.86 8.64 6.66
C TYR A 67 -12.18 7.90 5.50
N LEU A 68 -11.87 6.59 5.65
CA LEU A 68 -11.39 5.75 4.56
C LEU A 68 -12.54 5.28 3.65
N ASP A 69 -13.73 5.02 4.22
CA ASP A 69 -14.91 4.68 3.40
C ASP A 69 -15.33 5.86 2.51
N GLN A 70 -15.21 7.10 2.97
CA GLN A 70 -15.42 8.29 2.14
C GLN A 70 -14.43 8.36 0.96
N LEU A 71 -13.15 8.05 1.19
CA LEU A 71 -12.15 7.99 0.13
C LEU A 71 -12.44 6.87 -0.87
N ILE A 72 -12.89 5.71 -0.40
CA ILE A 72 -13.31 4.58 -1.24
C ILE A 72 -14.50 4.99 -2.12
N ASN A 73 -15.51 5.62 -1.55
CA ASN A 73 -16.67 6.09 -2.30
C ASN A 73 -16.27 7.10 -3.39
N GLN A 74 -15.29 7.98 -3.11
CA GLN A 74 -14.75 8.88 -4.13
C GLN A 74 -14.07 8.11 -5.27
N MET A 75 -13.26 7.08 -4.95
CA MET A 75 -12.64 6.23 -5.98
C MET A 75 -13.66 5.50 -6.86
N ILE A 76 -14.82 5.13 -6.29
CA ILE A 76 -15.93 4.52 -7.06
C ILE A 76 -16.58 5.57 -7.98
N LEU A 77 -16.88 6.76 -7.46
CA LEU A 77 -17.45 7.87 -8.25
C LEU A 77 -16.53 8.28 -9.40
N ASP A 78 -15.23 8.30 -9.16
CA ASP A 78 -14.20 8.62 -10.17
C ASP A 78 -13.95 7.45 -11.14
N LYS A 79 -14.65 6.33 -11.00
CA LYS A 79 -14.50 5.11 -11.82
C LYS A 79 -13.08 4.54 -11.82
N ILE A 80 -12.38 4.68 -10.71
CA ILE A 80 -11.04 4.09 -10.48
C ILE A 80 -11.18 2.63 -10.07
N ILE A 81 -12.22 2.35 -9.27
CA ILE A 81 -12.64 1.01 -8.83
C ILE A 81 -14.13 0.84 -9.07
N ASP A 82 -14.57 -0.39 -9.26
CA ASP A 82 -15.98 -0.78 -9.46
C ASP A 82 -16.62 -1.36 -8.21
N GLN A 83 -15.81 -1.75 -7.22
CA GLN A 83 -16.26 -2.33 -5.96
C GLN A 83 -15.43 -1.86 -4.78
N LYS A 84 -16.00 -1.90 -3.58
CA LYS A 84 -15.29 -1.54 -2.35
C LYS A 84 -14.18 -2.56 -2.04
N PRO A 85 -12.96 -2.09 -1.68
CA PRO A 85 -11.90 -2.96 -1.19
C PRO A 85 -12.31 -3.70 0.10
N ASP A 86 -11.91 -4.96 0.18
CA ASP A 86 -12.15 -5.77 1.38
C ASP A 86 -11.10 -5.51 2.47
N GLN A 87 -9.84 -5.23 2.09
CA GLN A 87 -8.74 -5.00 3.01
C GLN A 87 -8.13 -3.63 2.80
N ILE A 88 -7.79 -2.97 3.92
CA ILE A 88 -6.93 -1.78 3.90
C ILE A 88 -5.77 -1.98 4.86
N ILE A 89 -4.56 -1.63 4.41
CA ILE A 89 -3.37 -1.55 5.26
C ILE A 89 -2.82 -0.12 5.16
N VAL A 90 -2.67 0.54 6.30
CA VAL A 90 -1.93 1.80 6.41
C VAL A 90 -0.52 1.48 6.89
N ASN A 91 0.49 1.89 6.14
CA ASN A 91 1.90 1.72 6.48
C ASN A 91 2.55 3.07 6.70
N GLU A 92 3.29 3.23 7.80
CA GLU A 92 4.20 4.36 8.01
C GLU A 92 5.61 3.96 7.60
N TYR A 93 6.29 4.85 6.90
CA TYR A 93 7.71 4.75 6.57
C TYR A 93 8.43 6.01 7.03
N LYS A 94 9.38 5.86 7.95
CA LYS A 94 10.30 6.92 8.36
C LYS A 94 11.49 7.01 7.38
N PRO A 95 12.23 8.12 7.36
CA PRO A 95 13.47 8.21 6.59
C PRO A 95 14.42 7.05 6.89
N GLY A 96 14.88 6.36 5.86
CA GLY A 96 15.72 5.16 6.00
C GLY A 96 14.96 3.84 6.00
N GLU A 97 13.66 3.85 6.21
CA GLU A 97 12.83 2.64 6.11
C GLU A 97 12.44 2.33 4.67
N GLY A 98 12.15 1.07 4.42
CA GLY A 98 11.82 0.58 3.10
C GLY A 98 10.93 -0.66 3.13
N LEU A 99 10.76 -1.24 1.95
CA LEU A 99 9.99 -2.46 1.73
C LEU A 99 10.77 -3.34 0.74
N LYS A 100 11.12 -4.56 1.17
CA LYS A 100 11.83 -5.51 0.30
C LYS A 100 11.02 -5.79 -0.97
N PRO A 101 11.67 -6.02 -2.12
CA PRO A 101 10.98 -6.37 -3.35
C PRO A 101 10.14 -7.64 -3.20
N HIS A 102 8.84 -7.53 -3.44
CA HIS A 102 7.87 -8.63 -3.28
C HIS A 102 6.76 -8.52 -4.32
N PHE A 103 5.98 -9.58 -4.44
CA PHE A 103 4.64 -9.55 -5.00
C PHE A 103 3.64 -9.46 -3.85
N ASP A 104 2.56 -8.69 -3.99
CA ASP A 104 1.41 -8.94 -3.15
C ASP A 104 0.91 -10.38 -3.39
N ARG A 105 0.42 -11.06 -2.36
CA ARG A 105 0.00 -12.45 -2.42
C ARG A 105 -1.02 -12.67 -3.55
N LYS A 106 -0.63 -13.46 -4.57
CA LYS A 106 -1.45 -13.71 -5.77
C LYS A 106 -2.62 -14.66 -5.49
N ASP A 107 -2.46 -15.45 -4.45
CA ASP A 107 -3.41 -16.43 -3.94
C ASP A 107 -4.50 -15.82 -3.04
N TYR A 108 -4.26 -14.63 -2.47
CA TYR A 108 -5.21 -13.97 -1.58
C TYR A 108 -5.85 -12.72 -2.16
N TYR A 109 -5.20 -12.05 -3.11
CA TYR A 109 -5.67 -10.76 -3.60
C TYR A 109 -5.97 -10.77 -5.08
N GLN A 110 -7.06 -10.12 -5.45
CA GLN A 110 -7.48 -9.93 -6.85
C GLN A 110 -6.45 -9.09 -7.64
N ASN A 111 -6.74 -8.88 -8.93
CA ASN A 111 -5.80 -8.25 -9.86
C ASN A 111 -5.40 -6.82 -9.48
N VAL A 112 -6.33 -6.03 -8.95
CA VAL A 112 -6.11 -4.58 -8.74
C VAL A 112 -5.66 -4.30 -7.32
N ILE A 113 -4.48 -3.68 -7.18
CA ILE A 113 -3.95 -3.13 -5.93
C ILE A 113 -3.86 -1.61 -6.09
N ILE A 114 -4.39 -0.88 -5.14
CA ILE A 114 -4.34 0.59 -5.14
C ILE A 114 -3.56 1.08 -3.94
N GLY A 115 -2.76 2.11 -4.14
CA GLY A 115 -2.06 2.78 -3.06
C GLY A 115 -2.23 4.29 -3.12
N LEU A 116 -2.55 4.92 -1.99
CA LEU A 116 -2.49 6.36 -1.82
C LEU A 116 -1.25 6.72 -0.99
N SER A 117 -0.40 7.60 -1.53
CA SER A 117 0.83 8.08 -0.91
C SER A 117 0.59 9.45 -0.29
N LEU A 118 0.89 9.62 1.01
CA LEU A 118 0.73 10.86 1.76
C LEU A 118 2.03 11.26 2.47
N GLY A 119 2.20 12.54 2.77
CA GLY A 119 3.38 13.09 3.43
C GLY A 119 4.57 13.19 2.48
N SER A 120 5.56 12.33 2.61
CA SER A 120 6.74 12.34 1.75
C SER A 120 6.53 11.54 0.46
N GLY A 121 7.17 11.97 -0.63
CA GLY A 121 7.33 11.16 -1.82
C GLY A 121 8.35 10.03 -1.62
N THR A 122 8.36 9.06 -2.56
CA THR A 122 9.34 7.97 -2.58
C THR A 122 9.58 7.45 -3.98
N ILE A 123 10.74 6.87 -4.23
CA ILE A 123 10.96 6.05 -5.43
C ILE A 123 10.55 4.61 -5.10
N MET A 124 9.55 4.11 -5.84
CA MET A 124 9.21 2.69 -5.90
C MET A 124 10.02 2.04 -7.01
N GLU A 125 10.66 0.92 -6.70
CA GLU A 125 11.43 0.16 -7.66
C GLU A 125 10.69 -1.12 -8.03
N PHE A 126 10.65 -1.41 -9.34
CA PHE A 126 10.07 -2.61 -9.91
C PHE A 126 11.17 -3.48 -10.48
N TYR A 127 11.08 -4.79 -10.24
CA TYR A 127 12.08 -5.78 -10.61
C TYR A 127 11.45 -6.95 -11.35
N LYS A 128 12.00 -7.29 -12.49
CA LYS A 128 11.65 -8.47 -13.27
C LYS A 128 12.92 -9.29 -13.51
N ASN A 129 12.89 -10.58 -13.18
CA ASN A 129 14.08 -11.43 -13.26
C ASN A 129 14.16 -12.24 -14.56
N LYS A 130 13.02 -12.59 -15.18
CA LYS A 130 12.98 -13.48 -16.36
C LYS A 130 12.13 -12.85 -17.47
N PRO A 131 12.41 -13.16 -18.75
CA PRO A 131 13.59 -13.86 -19.27
C PRO A 131 14.88 -13.05 -19.14
N ILE A 132 14.79 -11.71 -19.15
CA ILE A 132 15.92 -10.78 -19.01
C ILE A 132 15.67 -9.95 -17.74
N PRO A 133 16.69 -9.81 -16.86
CA PRO A 133 16.58 -8.95 -15.69
C PRO A 133 16.33 -7.49 -16.08
N GLU A 134 15.29 -6.91 -15.53
CA GLU A 134 14.96 -5.50 -15.72
C GLU A 134 14.65 -4.83 -14.38
N LYS A 135 15.00 -3.55 -14.28
CA LYS A 135 14.68 -2.71 -13.15
C LYS A 135 14.08 -1.39 -13.63
N LYS A 136 12.95 -0.98 -13.03
CA LYS A 136 12.34 0.33 -13.28
C LYS A 136 12.21 1.09 -11.98
N LYS A 137 12.44 2.40 -12.04
CA LYS A 137 12.28 3.33 -10.91
C LYS A 137 11.17 4.31 -11.24
N ILE A 138 10.19 4.40 -10.35
CA ILE A 138 9.05 5.30 -10.52
C ILE A 138 8.92 6.14 -9.27
N TYR A 139 8.99 7.45 -9.42
CA TYR A 139 8.73 8.38 -8.33
C TYR A 139 7.23 8.47 -8.06
N ILE A 140 6.86 8.24 -6.81
CA ILE A 140 5.50 8.40 -6.28
C ILE A 140 5.48 9.68 -5.44
N PRO A 141 4.94 10.79 -5.95
CA PRO A 141 4.82 12.03 -5.16
C PRO A 141 3.83 11.87 -3.99
N PRO A 142 3.87 12.75 -2.99
CA PRO A 142 2.79 12.84 -2.03
C PRO A 142 1.46 13.14 -2.73
N ARG A 143 0.35 12.80 -2.08
CA ARG A 143 -1.04 12.93 -2.58
C ARG A 143 -1.35 12.18 -3.87
N SER A 144 -0.47 11.27 -4.30
CA SER A 144 -0.69 10.47 -5.50
C SER A 144 -1.38 9.16 -5.20
N LEU A 145 -2.38 8.83 -6.01
CA LEU A 145 -2.98 7.50 -6.08
C LEU A 145 -2.28 6.71 -7.19
N TYR A 146 -1.81 5.50 -6.88
CA TYR A 146 -1.22 4.62 -7.89
C TYR A 146 -1.97 3.29 -7.94
N ILE A 147 -1.97 2.69 -9.12
CA ILE A 147 -2.66 1.43 -9.41
C ILE A 147 -1.63 0.44 -9.93
N ILE A 148 -1.62 -0.76 -9.34
CA ILE A 148 -0.78 -1.89 -9.75
C ILE A 148 -1.73 -3.02 -10.17
N LYS A 149 -1.67 -3.43 -11.42
CA LYS A 149 -2.46 -4.52 -12.00
C LYS A 149 -1.69 -5.22 -13.11
N ASP A 150 -2.24 -6.27 -13.68
CA ASP A 150 -1.73 -6.97 -14.85
C ASP A 150 -0.22 -7.31 -14.71
N ASP A 151 0.64 -6.95 -15.68
CA ASP A 151 2.08 -7.22 -15.62
C ASP A 151 2.76 -6.65 -14.38
N ALA A 152 2.42 -5.40 -14.03
CA ALA A 152 2.99 -4.76 -12.83
C ALA A 152 2.63 -5.52 -11.55
N ARG A 153 1.48 -6.21 -11.52
CA ARG A 153 0.97 -7.01 -10.41
C ARG A 153 1.57 -8.42 -10.38
N TYR A 154 1.72 -9.06 -11.55
CA TYR A 154 2.00 -10.49 -11.64
C TYR A 154 3.41 -10.84 -12.12
N ILE A 155 4.07 -9.95 -12.86
CA ILE A 155 5.39 -10.19 -13.44
C ILE A 155 6.48 -9.41 -12.70
N TRP A 156 6.16 -8.21 -12.19
CA TRP A 156 7.11 -7.34 -11.53
C TRP A 156 6.96 -7.38 -10.00
N LYS A 157 8.05 -7.71 -9.29
CA LYS A 157 8.15 -7.41 -7.86
C LYS A 157 8.28 -5.91 -7.69
N HIS A 158 7.66 -5.37 -6.65
CA HIS A 158 7.84 -3.97 -6.30
C HIS A 158 8.37 -3.82 -4.87
N GLY A 159 9.09 -2.74 -4.62
CA GLY A 159 9.67 -2.46 -3.32
C GLY A 159 10.08 -1.00 -3.18
N ILE A 160 10.43 -0.62 -1.96
CA ILE A 160 10.92 0.71 -1.61
C ILE A 160 12.29 0.53 -0.98
N PRO A 161 13.39 0.98 -1.63
CA PRO A 161 14.72 0.88 -1.03
C PRO A 161 14.82 1.67 0.28
N PRO A 162 15.51 1.15 1.31
CA PRO A 162 15.70 1.84 2.59
C PRO A 162 16.72 2.98 2.42
N ARG A 163 16.23 4.18 2.17
CA ARG A 163 17.05 5.39 1.92
C ARG A 163 16.54 6.58 2.71
N LYS A 164 17.43 7.49 3.09
CA LYS A 164 17.07 8.77 3.71
C LYS A 164 16.75 9.87 2.70
N TYR A 165 17.08 9.68 1.43
CA TYR A 165 16.78 10.59 0.32
C TYR A 165 16.64 9.82 -0.99
N ASP A 166 15.88 10.38 -1.92
CA ASP A 166 15.77 9.92 -3.30
C ASP A 166 16.47 10.89 -4.25
N GLU A 167 16.93 10.40 -5.38
CA GLU A 167 17.48 11.21 -6.46
C GLU A 167 16.47 11.28 -7.60
N ILE A 168 16.00 12.50 -7.90
CA ILE A 168 14.98 12.76 -8.91
C ILE A 168 15.51 13.85 -9.82
N ASN A 169 15.71 13.54 -11.10
CA ASN A 169 16.27 14.46 -12.11
C ASN A 169 17.60 15.11 -11.65
N GLY A 170 18.49 14.31 -11.06
CA GLY A 170 19.79 14.74 -10.56
C GLY A 170 19.74 15.54 -9.24
N LYS A 171 18.57 15.74 -8.66
CA LYS A 171 18.43 16.43 -7.37
C LYS A 171 18.17 15.43 -6.24
N LYS A 172 18.91 15.57 -5.15
CA LYS A 172 18.67 14.86 -3.89
C LYS A 172 17.47 15.46 -3.18
N ILE A 173 16.44 14.66 -2.95
CA ILE A 173 15.24 15.04 -2.21
C ILE A 173 15.20 14.23 -0.91
N PRO A 174 15.28 14.87 0.27
CA PRO A 174 15.16 14.19 1.54
C PRO A 174 13.80 13.48 1.63
N ARG A 175 13.78 12.29 2.22
CA ARG A 175 12.54 11.64 2.63
C ARG A 175 12.16 12.13 4.01
N GLU A 176 10.89 12.40 4.18
CA GLU A 176 10.24 12.60 5.46
C GLU A 176 9.34 11.41 5.77
N THR A 177 8.53 11.50 6.83
CA THR A 177 7.56 10.45 7.12
C THR A 177 6.55 10.33 5.99
N ARG A 178 6.42 9.13 5.46
CA ARG A 178 5.47 8.77 4.42
C ARG A 178 4.41 7.82 4.97
N ILE A 179 3.17 8.11 4.69
CA ILE A 179 2.05 7.19 4.91
C ILE A 179 1.63 6.59 3.56
N SER A 180 1.48 5.28 3.53
CA SER A 180 0.95 4.55 2.37
C SER A 180 -0.32 3.82 2.78
N ILE A 181 -1.44 4.16 2.15
CA ILE A 181 -2.71 3.43 2.33
C ILE A 181 -2.85 2.48 1.16
N THR A 182 -2.89 1.18 1.42
CA THR A 182 -3.01 0.15 0.40
C THR A 182 -4.40 -0.49 0.47
N PHE A 183 -5.10 -0.53 -0.65
CA PHE A 183 -6.45 -1.08 -0.81
C PHE A 183 -6.40 -2.34 -1.67
N ARG A 184 -7.07 -3.41 -1.22
CA ARG A 184 -7.09 -4.70 -1.90
C ARG A 184 -8.47 -5.35 -1.83
N ASN A 185 -8.83 -6.09 -2.86
CA ASN A 185 -9.95 -7.03 -2.83
C ASN A 185 -9.42 -8.43 -2.57
N VAL A 186 -10.08 -9.13 -1.66
CA VAL A 186 -9.70 -10.47 -1.19
C VAL A 186 -10.39 -11.53 -2.03
N ILE A 187 -9.68 -12.63 -2.33
CA ILE A 187 -10.25 -13.83 -2.90
C ILE A 187 -10.84 -14.64 -1.72
N LYS A 188 -12.15 -14.50 -1.50
CA LYS A 188 -12.82 -14.95 -0.26
C LYS A 188 -12.71 -16.46 -0.02
N GLU A 189 -12.69 -17.25 -1.07
CA GLU A 189 -12.58 -18.72 -1.03
C GLU A 189 -11.21 -19.19 -0.49
N LYS A 190 -10.23 -18.30 -0.42
CA LYS A 190 -8.88 -18.57 0.09
C LYS A 190 -8.68 -18.16 1.54
N VAL A 191 -9.64 -17.44 2.12
CA VAL A 191 -9.55 -16.99 3.52
C VAL A 191 -9.98 -18.12 4.44
N LYS A 192 -9.15 -18.47 5.40
CA LYS A 192 -9.54 -19.41 6.46
C LYS A 192 -10.45 -18.68 7.46
N HIS A 193 -11.64 -19.22 7.67
CA HIS A 193 -12.63 -18.72 8.61
C HIS A 193 -12.57 -19.40 9.98
N ASP A 194 -11.54 -20.21 10.25
CA ASP A 194 -11.38 -20.89 11.52
C ASP A 194 -11.21 -19.86 12.65
N ASN A 195 -11.95 -20.08 13.75
CA ASN A 195 -12.00 -19.22 14.93
C ASN A 195 -10.62 -19.11 15.61
N ILE A 196 -9.76 -18.26 15.09
CA ILE A 196 -8.45 -18.00 15.70
C ILE A 196 -8.64 -16.97 16.82
N VAL A 197 -8.71 -17.47 18.05
CA VAL A 197 -8.61 -16.64 19.25
C VAL A 197 -7.15 -16.18 19.35
N TYR A 198 -6.91 -14.90 19.07
CA TYR A 198 -5.58 -14.31 19.27
C TYR A 198 -5.24 -14.24 20.75
N PRO A 199 -4.10 -14.79 21.20
CA PRO A 199 -3.60 -14.44 22.51
C PRO A 199 -3.31 -12.94 22.55
N LYS A 200 -3.89 -12.23 23.50
CA LYS A 200 -3.48 -10.85 23.82
C LYS A 200 -1.98 -10.88 24.08
N ARG A 201 -1.18 -10.18 23.25
CA ARG A 201 0.22 -9.97 23.58
C ARG A 201 0.27 -9.11 24.84
N SER A 202 0.86 -9.64 25.90
CA SER A 202 1.26 -8.85 27.07
C SER A 202 2.23 -7.76 26.59
N PRO A 203 2.07 -6.51 27.03
CA PRO A 203 3.09 -5.49 26.82
C PRO A 203 4.35 -5.89 27.60
N ASN A 204 5.44 -6.11 26.91
CA ASN A 204 6.80 -6.06 27.45
C ASN A 204 7.35 -4.66 27.23
#